data_8b2d6298665f4312e43d85807d94c0a7
#
_entry.id   8b2d6298665f4312e43d85807d94c0a7
#
_cell.length_a   1.000
_cell.length_b   1.000
_cell.length_c   1.000
_cell.angle_alpha   90.00
_cell.angle_beta   90.00
_cell.angle_gamma   90.00
#
_symmetry.space_group_name_H-M   'P 1'
#
loop_
_entity.id
_entity.type
_entity.pdbx_description
1 polymer ?
#
loop_
_entity_poly.entity_id
_entity_poly.type
_entity_poly.pdbx_seq_one_letter_code
_entity_poly.pdbx_strand_id
1 'polypeptide(L)'
;GKHIVFFSHQWTSFTVPDPSNNQYEAMCVSLRELAKNNSWDESLKDIFVWVDYSCIPQANPSTQNLAIRSLAAYASSATYFIIVAPDTKHADLDDKCDLMTYQLRMWCRAEQVCHSMRNGTDGMYLALGNGNELVPVKSDFFQESLHVFEGQLTCCRLRGPRSLTP
;
A
#
# COMPACT_ATOMS: atom_id res chain seq x y z
N GLY A 1 13.60 17.23 -9.70
CA GLY A 1 12.31 17.68 -9.13
C GLY A 1 11.95 16.88 -7.90
N LYS A 2 10.95 17.33 -7.14
CA LYS A 2 10.45 16.58 -5.96
C LYS A 2 9.57 15.43 -6.41
N HIS A 3 9.76 14.25 -5.80
CA HIS A 3 8.97 13.06 -6.09
C HIS A 3 8.30 12.55 -4.82
N ILE A 4 7.07 12.07 -4.96
CA ILE A 4 6.33 11.41 -3.88
C ILE A 4 6.24 9.93 -4.21
N VAL A 5 6.74 9.09 -3.32
CA VAL A 5 6.62 7.64 -3.38
C VAL A 5 5.56 7.21 -2.38
N PHE A 6 4.46 6.66 -2.87
CA PHE A 6 3.36 6.15 -2.06
C PHE A 6 3.52 4.64 -1.92
N PHE A 7 3.68 4.16 -0.69
CA PHE A 7 3.67 2.74 -0.38
C PHE A 7 2.30 2.31 0.08
N SER A 8 1.64 1.48 -0.73
CA SER A 8 0.38 0.84 -0.39
C SER A 8 0.65 -0.57 0.13
N HIS A 9 0.18 -0.88 1.33
CA HIS A 9 0.40 -2.18 1.95
C HIS A 9 -0.79 -2.62 2.81
N GLN A 10 -0.89 -3.91 3.07
CA GLN A 10 -1.85 -4.44 4.03
C GLN A 10 -1.20 -4.55 5.41
N TRP A 11 -1.96 -4.27 6.46
CA TRP A 11 -1.48 -4.55 7.81
C TRP A 11 -1.44 -6.06 8.06
N THR A 12 -0.35 -6.52 8.66
CA THR A 12 -0.09 -7.94 8.99
C THR A 12 -0.34 -8.27 10.47
N SER A 13 -0.94 -7.32 11.21
CA SER A 13 -1.49 -7.51 12.55
C SER A 13 -2.65 -6.54 12.78
N PHE A 14 -3.47 -6.81 13.80
CA PHE A 14 -4.59 -5.91 14.16
C PHE A 14 -4.15 -4.60 14.79
N THR A 15 -2.98 -4.56 15.39
CA THR A 15 -2.51 -3.43 16.20
C THR A 15 -1.26 -2.77 15.66
N VAL A 16 -0.44 -3.51 14.93
CA VAL A 16 0.83 -3.04 14.36
C VAL A 16 0.85 -3.35 12.87
N PRO A 17 1.18 -2.39 12.00
CA PRO A 17 1.11 -2.63 10.55
C PRO A 17 2.03 -3.75 10.06
N ASP A 18 3.24 -3.86 10.59
CA ASP A 18 4.26 -4.80 10.14
C ASP A 18 5.15 -5.28 11.30
N PRO A 19 4.65 -6.17 12.18
CA PRO A 19 5.41 -6.63 13.35
C PRO A 19 6.67 -7.43 13.00
N SER A 20 6.73 -8.01 11.80
CA SER A 20 7.89 -8.77 11.31
C SER A 20 8.94 -7.92 10.60
N ASN A 21 8.64 -6.66 10.29
CA ASN A 21 9.42 -5.74 9.45
C ASN A 21 9.63 -6.21 7.99
N ASN A 22 8.94 -7.25 7.55
CA ASN A 22 9.09 -7.77 6.18
C ASN A 22 8.64 -6.75 5.12
N GLN A 23 7.58 -6.02 5.41
CA GLN A 23 7.10 -4.97 4.49
C GLN A 23 7.99 -3.75 4.54
N TYR A 24 8.47 -3.36 5.71
CA TYR A 24 9.44 -2.26 5.85
C TYR A 24 10.74 -2.55 5.07
N GLU A 25 11.26 -3.76 5.16
CA GLU A 25 12.43 -4.17 4.39
C GLU A 25 12.15 -4.10 2.88
N ALA A 26 10.99 -4.59 2.44
CA ALA A 26 10.57 -4.50 1.04
C ALA A 26 10.43 -3.03 0.56
N MET A 27 9.90 -2.14 1.40
CA MET A 27 9.83 -0.70 1.11
C MET A 27 11.24 -0.10 0.94
N CYS A 28 12.17 -0.42 1.84
CA CYS A 28 13.54 0.07 1.77
C CYS A 28 14.28 -0.41 0.52
N VAL A 29 14.12 -1.68 0.16
CA VAL A 29 14.71 -2.26 -1.07
C VAL A 29 14.10 -1.59 -2.29
N SER A 30 12.78 -1.48 -2.35
CA SER A 30 12.07 -0.86 -3.48
C SER A 30 12.48 0.59 -3.70
N LEU A 31 12.69 1.36 -2.62
CA LEU A 31 13.12 2.75 -2.73
C LEU A 31 14.54 2.85 -3.30
N ARG A 32 15.45 1.96 -2.89
CA ARG A 32 16.81 1.92 -3.44
C ARG A 32 16.82 1.55 -4.92
N GLU A 33 16.04 0.54 -5.31
CA GLU A 33 15.92 0.14 -6.72
C GLU A 33 15.27 1.25 -7.57
N LEU A 34 14.23 1.90 -7.06
CA LEU A 34 13.60 3.02 -7.73
C LEU A 34 14.60 4.18 -7.92
N ALA A 35 15.38 4.50 -6.88
CA ALA A 35 16.41 5.52 -6.94
C ALA A 35 17.48 5.20 -7.99
N LYS A 36 17.94 3.97 -8.04
CA LYS A 36 18.92 3.48 -9.03
C LYS A 36 18.36 3.57 -10.45
N ASN A 37 17.13 3.10 -10.66
CA ASN A 37 16.49 3.10 -11.98
C ASN A 37 16.25 4.52 -12.53
N ASN A 38 16.07 5.49 -11.64
CA ASN A 38 15.85 6.89 -12.01
C ASN A 38 17.11 7.75 -11.88
N SER A 39 18.26 7.16 -11.54
CA SER A 39 19.53 7.89 -11.34
C SER A 39 19.41 9.04 -10.35
N TRP A 40 18.68 8.83 -9.25
CA TRP A 40 18.53 9.83 -8.20
C TRP A 40 19.80 9.98 -7.38
N ASP A 41 19.98 11.19 -6.83
CA ASP A 41 21.08 11.47 -5.89
C ASP A 41 20.95 10.55 -4.65
N GLU A 42 22.06 9.99 -4.19
CA GLU A 42 22.15 9.11 -3.02
C GLU A 42 21.59 9.77 -1.74
N SER A 43 21.58 11.10 -1.67
CA SER A 43 21.01 11.82 -0.53
C SER A 43 19.49 11.70 -0.42
N LEU A 44 18.78 11.34 -1.52
CA LEU A 44 17.33 11.23 -1.63
C LEU A 44 16.55 12.46 -1.09
N LYS A 45 17.19 13.62 -1.02
CA LYS A 45 16.64 14.85 -0.38
C LYS A 45 15.36 15.39 -1.02
N ASP A 46 15.12 15.03 -2.28
CA ASP A 46 13.93 15.43 -3.05
C ASP A 46 12.86 14.34 -3.11
N ILE A 47 13.04 13.27 -2.34
CA ILE A 47 12.11 12.15 -2.27
C ILE A 47 11.29 12.25 -0.99
N PHE A 48 9.97 12.24 -1.15
CA PHE A 48 9.01 12.21 -0.06
C PHE A 48 8.31 10.85 -0.06
N VAL A 49 8.27 10.22 1.10
CA VAL A 49 7.64 8.91 1.27
C VAL A 49 6.31 9.07 1.98
N TRP A 50 5.27 8.44 1.44
CA TRP A 50 3.98 8.32 2.10
C TRP A 50 3.71 6.86 2.50
N VAL A 51 3.43 6.65 3.78
CA VAL A 51 3.02 5.37 4.38
C VAL A 51 1.90 5.67 5.37
N ASP A 52 0.79 4.94 5.32
CA ASP A 52 -0.43 5.21 6.07
C ASP A 52 -0.19 5.44 7.57
N TYR A 53 0.47 4.50 8.23
CA TYR A 53 0.72 4.57 9.68
C TYR A 53 1.53 5.79 10.10
N SER A 54 2.51 6.18 9.30
CA SER A 54 3.40 7.31 9.60
C SER A 54 2.81 8.66 9.19
N CYS A 55 1.98 8.69 8.14
CA CYS A 55 1.45 9.92 7.56
C CYS A 55 0.04 10.26 8.03
N ILE A 56 -0.71 9.26 8.53
CA ILE A 56 -2.04 9.46 9.10
C ILE A 56 -1.92 9.63 10.62
N PRO A 57 -2.41 10.76 11.20
CA PRO A 57 -2.39 10.97 12.65
C PRO A 57 -3.14 9.86 13.39
N GLN A 58 -2.45 9.15 14.29
CA GLN A 58 -3.05 8.02 15.02
C GLN A 58 -3.70 8.45 16.35
N ALA A 59 -3.23 9.54 16.96
CA ALA A 59 -3.65 9.96 18.28
C ALA A 59 -4.92 10.84 18.31
N ASN A 60 -5.28 11.48 17.20
CA ASN A 60 -6.42 12.41 17.13
C ASN A 60 -7.46 11.92 16.11
N PRO A 61 -8.65 11.44 16.54
CA PRO A 61 -9.68 10.92 15.64
C PRO A 61 -10.17 11.92 14.59
N SER A 62 -10.23 13.21 14.92
CA SER A 62 -10.72 14.23 13.98
C SER A 62 -9.73 14.43 12.82
N THR A 63 -8.45 14.58 13.13
CA THR A 63 -7.40 14.71 12.09
C THR A 63 -7.17 13.40 11.35
N GLN A 64 -7.31 12.26 12.02
CA GLN A 64 -7.28 10.95 11.38
C GLN A 64 -8.38 10.82 10.32
N ASN A 65 -9.63 11.17 10.66
CA ASN A 65 -10.75 11.14 9.72
C ASN A 65 -10.53 12.06 8.51
N LEU A 66 -9.97 13.25 8.72
CA LEU A 66 -9.63 14.16 7.62
C LEU A 66 -8.56 13.54 6.71
N ALA A 67 -7.52 12.95 7.28
CA ALA A 67 -6.47 12.29 6.51
C ALA A 67 -7.02 11.10 5.70
N ILE A 68 -7.89 10.26 6.31
CA ILE A 68 -8.54 9.14 5.63
C ILE A 68 -9.41 9.63 4.45
N ARG A 69 -10.18 10.71 4.64
CA ARG A 69 -10.98 11.32 3.56
C ARG A 69 -10.12 11.92 2.44
N SER A 70 -8.88 12.26 2.73
CA SER A 70 -7.91 12.81 1.77
C SER A 70 -7.07 11.74 1.07
N LEU A 71 -7.31 10.45 1.36
CA LEU A 71 -6.50 9.34 0.83
C LEU A 71 -6.43 9.34 -0.70
N ALA A 72 -7.56 9.62 -1.37
CA ALA A 72 -7.61 9.74 -2.82
C ALA A 72 -6.67 10.83 -3.35
N ALA A 73 -6.58 11.97 -2.66
CA ALA A 73 -5.68 13.05 -3.04
C ALA A 73 -4.21 12.66 -2.85
N TYR A 74 -3.88 11.96 -1.76
CA TYR A 74 -2.52 11.49 -1.52
C TYR A 74 -2.08 10.48 -2.58
N ALA A 75 -2.88 9.44 -2.80
CA ALA A 75 -2.58 8.39 -3.78
C ALA A 75 -2.47 8.95 -5.20
N SER A 76 -3.42 9.82 -5.63
CA SER A 76 -3.39 10.41 -6.97
C SER A 76 -2.26 11.43 -7.18
N SER A 77 -1.74 12.04 -6.12
CA SER A 77 -0.64 13.00 -6.21
C SER A 77 0.74 12.35 -6.19
N ALA A 78 0.83 11.06 -5.91
CA ALA A 78 2.09 10.33 -5.89
C ALA A 78 2.70 10.26 -7.30
N THR A 79 4.02 10.47 -7.38
CA THR A 79 4.79 10.27 -8.62
C THR A 79 4.98 8.77 -8.88
N TYR A 80 5.22 8.02 -7.80
CA TYR A 80 5.40 6.57 -7.83
C TYR A 80 4.47 5.92 -6.82
N PHE A 81 3.84 4.83 -7.22
CA PHE A 81 2.96 4.04 -6.38
C PHE A 81 3.48 2.61 -6.29
N ILE A 82 3.86 2.18 -5.11
CA ILE A 82 4.45 0.86 -4.89
C ILE A 82 3.50 0.01 -4.05
N ILE A 83 3.03 -1.08 -4.64
CA ILE A 83 2.26 -2.13 -3.97
C ILE A 83 3.26 -3.01 -3.22
N VAL A 84 3.21 -2.96 -1.89
CA VAL A 84 4.10 -3.73 -1.02
C VAL A 84 3.34 -4.94 -0.49
N ALA A 85 3.61 -6.10 -1.07
CA ALA A 85 2.92 -7.34 -0.76
C ALA A 85 3.89 -8.55 -0.72
N PRO A 86 4.94 -8.50 0.14
CA PRO A 86 5.81 -9.65 0.32
C PRO A 86 5.05 -10.80 0.96
N ASP A 87 5.44 -12.03 0.63
CA ASP A 87 4.94 -13.22 1.29
C ASP A 87 5.31 -13.20 2.78
N THR A 88 4.31 -13.11 3.64
CA THR A 88 4.46 -13.10 5.10
C THR A 88 3.24 -13.73 5.76
N LYS A 89 3.21 -13.75 7.10
CA LYS A 89 2.07 -14.23 7.88
C LYS A 89 1.43 -13.09 8.67
N HIS A 90 0.12 -13.17 8.84
CA HIS A 90 -0.60 -12.29 9.77
C HIS A 90 -0.31 -12.74 11.20
N ALA A 91 0.27 -11.86 12.02
CA ALA A 91 0.75 -12.22 13.36
C ALA A 91 -0.35 -12.72 14.30
N ASP A 92 -1.59 -12.22 14.12
CA ASP A 92 -2.70 -12.57 15.03
C ASP A 92 -3.57 -13.74 14.50
N LEU A 93 -3.50 -14.08 13.20
CA LEU A 93 -4.37 -15.08 12.56
C LEU A 93 -3.62 -16.29 12.03
N ASP A 94 -2.31 -16.22 11.95
CA ASP A 94 -1.44 -17.18 11.26
C ASP A 94 -1.79 -17.42 9.77
N ASP A 95 -2.63 -16.55 9.21
CA ASP A 95 -3.02 -16.57 7.80
C ASP A 95 -1.90 -16.01 6.92
N LYS A 96 -1.81 -16.52 5.69
CA LYS A 96 -0.88 -15.98 4.70
C LYS A 96 -1.28 -14.55 4.31
N CYS A 97 -0.28 -13.67 4.23
CA CYS A 97 -0.38 -12.33 3.65
C CYS A 97 0.52 -12.26 2.41
N ASP A 98 -0.08 -11.97 1.26
CA ASP A 98 0.55 -11.89 -0.04
C ASP A 98 -0.19 -10.93 -0.97
N LEU A 99 0.15 -10.90 -2.25
CA LEU A 99 -0.54 -10.06 -3.23
C LEU A 99 -2.04 -10.39 -3.35
N MET A 100 -2.43 -11.65 -3.24
CA MET A 100 -3.84 -12.04 -3.33
C MET A 100 -4.64 -11.49 -2.16
N THR A 101 -4.13 -11.63 -0.95
CA THR A 101 -4.77 -11.09 0.27
C THR A 101 -4.76 -9.57 0.30
N TYR A 102 -3.70 -8.94 -0.19
CA TYR A 102 -3.64 -7.49 -0.41
C TYR A 102 -4.76 -7.02 -1.35
N GLN A 103 -4.98 -7.71 -2.47
CA GLN A 103 -6.05 -7.39 -3.43
C GLN A 103 -7.47 -7.61 -2.86
N LEU A 104 -7.65 -8.35 -1.79
CA LEU A 104 -8.93 -8.48 -1.09
C LEU A 104 -9.23 -7.31 -0.15
N ARG A 105 -8.27 -6.43 0.11
CA ARG A 105 -8.42 -5.29 1.02
C ARG A 105 -9.02 -4.10 0.29
N MET A 106 -10.18 -3.63 0.75
CA MET A 106 -10.89 -2.50 0.13
C MET A 106 -10.02 -1.23 0.02
N TRP A 107 -9.29 -0.90 1.09
CA TRP A 107 -8.44 0.30 1.11
C TRP A 107 -7.30 0.19 0.09
N CYS A 108 -6.64 -0.96 0.02
CA CYS A 108 -5.57 -1.19 -0.95
C CYS A 108 -6.06 -1.08 -2.40
N ARG A 109 -7.28 -1.58 -2.67
CA ARG A 109 -7.92 -1.41 -3.98
C ARG A 109 -8.25 0.06 -4.26
N ALA A 110 -8.82 0.77 -3.29
CA ALA A 110 -9.17 2.17 -3.44
C ALA A 110 -7.94 3.04 -3.72
N GLU A 111 -6.84 2.80 -3.03
CA GLU A 111 -5.56 3.48 -3.24
C GLU A 111 -5.04 3.29 -4.66
N GLN A 112 -5.03 2.04 -5.16
CA GLN A 112 -4.63 1.70 -6.52
C GLN A 112 -5.49 2.43 -7.56
N VAL A 113 -6.82 2.40 -7.40
CA VAL A 113 -7.74 3.08 -8.31
C VAL A 113 -7.51 4.58 -8.29
N CYS A 114 -7.39 5.19 -7.11
CA CYS A 114 -7.18 6.63 -6.99
C CYS A 114 -5.89 7.09 -7.69
N HIS A 115 -4.83 6.28 -7.59
CA HIS A 115 -3.59 6.56 -8.33
C HIS A 115 -3.78 6.38 -9.83
N SER A 116 -4.31 5.23 -10.25
CA SER A 116 -4.42 4.88 -11.67
C SER A 116 -5.41 5.75 -12.45
N MET A 117 -6.46 6.25 -11.83
CA MET A 117 -7.40 7.18 -12.49
C MET A 117 -6.73 8.46 -12.96
N ARG A 118 -5.66 8.89 -12.32
CA ARG A 118 -4.92 10.10 -12.70
C ARG A 118 -3.69 9.78 -13.54
N ASN A 119 -2.96 8.74 -13.20
CA ASN A 119 -1.61 8.49 -13.71
C ASN A 119 -1.54 7.23 -14.60
N GLY A 120 -2.63 6.48 -14.75
CA GLY A 120 -2.58 5.16 -15.37
C GLY A 120 -1.74 4.19 -14.55
N THR A 121 -1.01 3.31 -15.21
CA THR A 121 -0.02 2.42 -14.58
C THR A 121 1.39 2.99 -14.57
N ASP A 122 1.58 4.18 -15.13
CA ASP A 122 2.88 4.83 -15.15
C ASP A 122 3.35 5.13 -13.71
N GLY A 123 4.58 4.72 -13.40
CA GLY A 123 5.11 4.87 -12.06
C GLY A 123 4.53 3.91 -11.00
N MET A 124 3.72 2.91 -11.42
CA MET A 124 3.24 1.86 -10.52
C MET A 124 4.14 0.62 -10.56
N TYR A 125 4.41 0.08 -9.37
CA TYR A 125 5.27 -1.08 -9.20
C TYR A 125 4.74 -2.05 -8.16
N LEU A 126 5.15 -3.31 -8.29
CA LEU A 126 4.96 -4.38 -7.29
C LEU A 126 6.30 -4.63 -6.57
N ALA A 127 6.23 -4.71 -5.24
CA ALA A 127 7.32 -5.15 -4.37
C ALA A 127 6.86 -6.40 -3.63
N LEU A 128 7.18 -7.58 -4.18
CA LEU A 128 6.64 -8.86 -3.72
C LEU A 128 7.54 -9.59 -2.72
N GLY A 129 8.63 -8.96 -2.30
CA GLY A 129 9.49 -9.54 -1.30
C GLY A 129 10.46 -10.55 -1.85
N ASN A 130 11.06 -11.42 -1.53
CA ASN A 130 12.14 -12.32 -2.00
C ASN A 130 13.35 -11.57 -2.55
N GLY A 131 13.52 -10.39 -2.12
CA GLY A 131 14.72 -9.54 -2.25
C GLY A 131 14.63 -8.70 -3.46
N ASN A 132 14.63 -7.98 -4.07
CA ASN A 132 15.39 -7.20 -5.05
C ASN A 132 14.66 -6.87 -6.35
N GLU A 133 13.40 -7.25 -6.52
CA GLU A 133 12.75 -6.96 -7.78
C GLU A 133 11.56 -6.00 -7.62
N LEU A 134 11.74 -4.80 -8.15
CA LEU A 134 10.68 -3.83 -8.32
C LEU A 134 10.08 -4.06 -9.72
N VAL A 135 8.89 -4.68 -9.77
CA VAL A 135 8.24 -5.08 -11.03
C VAL A 135 7.26 -4.00 -11.48
N PRO A 136 7.41 -3.42 -12.68
CA PRO A 136 6.42 -2.48 -13.20
C PRO A 136 5.04 -3.12 -13.34
N VAL A 137 4.00 -2.40 -12.94
CA VAL A 137 2.61 -2.80 -13.12
C VAL A 137 2.23 -2.58 -14.59
N LYS A 138 1.70 -3.65 -15.24
CA LYS A 138 1.21 -3.58 -16.61
C LYS A 138 -0.25 -3.14 -16.65
N SER A 139 -0.71 -2.64 -17.79
CA SER A 139 -2.07 -2.15 -17.97
C SER A 139 -3.16 -3.23 -17.81
N ASP A 140 -2.83 -4.49 -18.07
CA ASP A 140 -3.71 -5.63 -17.90
C ASP A 140 -3.93 -6.03 -16.43
N PHE A 141 -3.01 -5.64 -15.54
CA PHE A 141 -3.12 -5.88 -14.10
C PHE A 141 -4.47 -5.45 -13.50
N PHE A 142 -5.00 -4.31 -13.95
CA PHE A 142 -6.29 -3.82 -13.46
C PHE A 142 -7.48 -4.63 -13.99
N GLN A 143 -7.38 -5.17 -15.18
CA GLN A 143 -8.44 -6.01 -15.76
C GLN A 143 -8.53 -7.36 -15.04
N GLU A 144 -7.40 -7.89 -14.62
CA GLU A 144 -7.29 -9.20 -13.99
C GLU A 144 -7.44 -9.17 -12.47
N SER A 145 -6.97 -8.09 -11.83
CA SER A 145 -6.76 -8.06 -10.37
C SER A 145 -7.64 -7.05 -9.63
N LEU A 146 -8.25 -6.08 -10.31
CA LEU A 146 -8.89 -4.96 -9.62
C LEU A 146 -10.41 -4.92 -9.76
N HIS A 147 -11.10 -5.71 -8.97
CA HIS A 147 -12.55 -5.64 -8.82
C HIS A 147 -12.91 -4.79 -7.60
N VAL A 148 -12.81 -3.46 -7.68
CA VAL A 148 -12.90 -2.55 -6.51
C VAL A 148 -14.16 -2.73 -5.70
N PHE A 149 -15.30 -2.99 -6.38
CA PHE A 149 -16.60 -3.12 -5.74
C PHE A 149 -17.16 -4.54 -5.77
N GLU A 150 -16.41 -5.51 -6.31
CA GLU A 150 -16.83 -6.90 -6.46
C GLU A 150 -15.96 -7.84 -5.64
N GLY A 151 -16.52 -9.00 -5.29
CA GLY A 151 -15.82 -10.05 -4.56
C GLY A 151 -15.75 -9.83 -3.04
N GLN A 152 -14.96 -10.65 -2.37
CA GLN A 152 -14.81 -10.59 -0.91
C GLN A 152 -13.98 -9.38 -0.49
N LEU A 153 -14.48 -8.65 0.50
CA LEU A 153 -13.76 -7.57 1.17
C LEU A 153 -13.38 -8.02 2.57
N THR A 154 -12.09 -8.06 2.88
CA THR A 154 -11.57 -8.59 4.14
C THR A 154 -11.43 -7.57 5.25
N CYS A 155 -11.40 -6.28 4.96
CA CYS A 155 -11.22 -5.23 5.97
C CYS A 155 -12.29 -5.20 7.07
N CYS A 156 -13.48 -5.77 6.84
CA CYS A 156 -14.54 -5.86 7.84
C CYS A 156 -14.52 -7.16 8.66
N ARG A 157 -13.87 -8.22 8.17
CA ARG A 157 -13.76 -9.50 8.88
C ARG A 157 -12.80 -9.44 10.06
N LEU A 158 -11.81 -8.57 9.99
CA LEU A 158 -10.74 -8.47 10.97
C LEU A 158 -11.16 -7.79 12.29
N ARG A 159 -12.36 -7.22 12.37
CA ARG A 159 -12.87 -6.58 13.60
C ARG A 159 -13.78 -7.47 14.45
N GLY A 160 -13.84 -8.77 14.17
CA GLY A 160 -14.78 -9.69 14.80
C GLY A 160 -16.25 -9.39 14.43
N PRO A 161 -17.19 -10.30 14.67
CA PRO A 161 -18.59 -10.00 14.48
C PRO A 161 -18.97 -8.88 15.47
N ARG A 162 -19.06 -7.63 15.00
CA ARG A 162 -19.91 -6.68 15.69
C ARG A 162 -21.29 -7.30 15.60
N SER A 163 -21.81 -7.79 16.72
CA SER A 163 -23.21 -8.14 16.84
C SER A 163 -23.99 -6.92 16.36
N LEU A 164 -24.54 -7.03 15.17
CA LEU A 164 -25.66 -6.22 14.76
C LEU A 164 -26.84 -6.73 15.58
N THR A 165 -26.87 -6.36 16.84
CA THR A 165 -28.14 -6.39 17.59
C THR A 165 -28.97 -5.22 17.08
N PRO A 166 -30.22 -5.46 16.69
CA PRO A 166 -31.14 -4.47 16.16
C PRO A 166 -31.42 -3.32 17.11
#